data_67d27c9cb99ded86639be1b5a814a5ee
#
_entry.id   67d27c9cb99ded86639be1b5a814a5ee
#
_cell.length_a   1.000
_cell.length_b   1.000
_cell.length_c   1.000
_cell.angle_alpha   90.00
_cell.angle_beta   90.00
_cell.angle_gamma   90.00
#
_symmetry.space_group_name_H-M   'P 1'
#
loop_
_entity.id
_entity.type
_entity.pdbx_description
1 polymer ?
#
loop_
_entity_poly.entity_id
_entity_poly.type
_entity_poly.pdbx_seq_one_letter_code
_entity_poly.pdbx_strand_id
1 'polypeptide(L)'
;MLKQLKLPLDMIDEKFYKSQEMKTVIKDLTNFNIPASSNIDIKKLPAARMMEYSQFMRVYQIQKTLKPNDVMDVLISCIVPYVDAVITENFQADVYKKAKKIISQIRDLEIYRLRDIRTNLN
;
A
#
# COMPACT_ATOMS: atom_id res chain seq x y z
N MET A 1 12.33 -12.63 -10.44
CA MET A 1 11.77 -11.30 -10.19
C MET A 1 10.33 -11.32 -9.69
N LEU A 2 9.42 -12.04 -10.36
CA LEU A 2 8.05 -12.20 -9.89
C LEU A 2 7.96 -12.87 -8.51
N LYS A 3 8.85 -13.83 -8.22
CA LYS A 3 8.93 -14.47 -6.90
C LYS A 3 9.35 -13.50 -5.80
N GLN A 4 10.20 -12.51 -6.11
CA GLN A 4 10.64 -11.51 -5.13
C GLN A 4 9.53 -10.50 -4.79
N LEU A 5 8.59 -10.26 -5.71
CA LEU A 5 7.45 -9.38 -5.47
C LEU A 5 6.30 -10.07 -4.72
N LYS A 6 6.12 -11.38 -4.92
CA LYS A 6 5.11 -12.15 -4.20
C LYS A 6 5.47 -12.38 -2.74
N LEU A 7 6.75 -12.65 -2.44
CA LEU A 7 7.22 -12.87 -1.08
C LEU A 7 6.93 -11.68 -0.14
N PRO A 8 7.22 -10.42 -0.51
CA PRO A 8 6.87 -9.28 0.33
C PRO A 8 5.39 -9.17 0.63
N LEU A 9 4.54 -9.43 -0.36
CA LEU A 9 3.09 -9.35 -0.17
C LEU A 9 2.59 -10.44 0.78
N ASP A 10 3.07 -11.67 0.60
CA ASP A 10 2.71 -12.80 1.47
C ASP A 10 3.16 -12.54 2.91
N MET A 11 4.33 -11.98 3.12
CA MET A 11 4.83 -11.61 4.44
C MET A 11 3.98 -10.51 5.08
N ILE A 12 3.54 -9.54 4.30
CA ILE A 12 2.65 -8.47 4.78
C ILE A 12 1.31 -9.07 5.19
N ASP A 13 0.71 -9.88 4.33
CA ASP A 13 -0.58 -10.49 4.60
C ASP A 13 -0.53 -11.37 5.86
N GLU A 14 0.52 -12.16 6.03
CA GLU A 14 0.71 -13.03 7.18
C GLU A 14 0.92 -12.25 8.47
N LYS A 15 1.71 -11.16 8.41
CA LYS A 15 1.95 -10.27 9.55
C LYS A 15 0.65 -9.74 10.12
N PHE A 16 -0.31 -9.39 9.27
CA PHE A 16 -1.58 -8.81 9.71
C PHE A 16 -2.63 -9.84 10.11
N TYR A 17 -2.50 -11.07 9.65
CA TYR A 17 -3.49 -12.10 9.89
C TYR A 17 -3.82 -12.29 11.39
N LYS A 18 -2.81 -12.22 12.24
CA LYS A 18 -2.96 -12.37 13.70
C LYS A 18 -2.64 -11.10 14.48
N SER A 19 -2.58 -9.95 13.83
CA SER A 19 -2.07 -8.73 14.44
C SER A 19 -3.05 -8.17 15.50
N GLN A 20 -2.61 -8.11 16.73
CA GLN A 20 -3.34 -7.44 17.81
C GLN A 20 -3.24 -5.91 17.66
N GLU A 21 -2.13 -5.41 17.15
CA GLU A 21 -1.94 -3.98 16.91
C GLU A 21 -2.96 -3.45 15.90
N MET A 22 -3.18 -4.18 14.81
CA MET A 22 -4.16 -3.80 13.80
C MET A 22 -5.58 -3.81 14.38
N LYS A 23 -5.91 -4.78 15.22
CA LYS A 23 -7.20 -4.82 15.91
C LYS A 23 -7.42 -3.60 16.80
N THR A 24 -6.37 -3.16 17.49
CA THR A 24 -6.42 -1.95 18.32
C THR A 24 -6.64 -0.72 17.47
N VAL A 25 -5.92 -0.59 16.35
CA VAL A 25 -6.09 0.54 15.40
C VAL A 25 -7.52 0.58 14.87
N ILE A 26 -8.06 -0.55 14.44
CA ILE A 26 -9.44 -0.61 13.94
C ILE A 26 -10.43 -0.19 15.03
N LYS A 27 -10.26 -0.66 16.26
CA LYS A 27 -11.11 -0.29 17.39
C LYS A 27 -11.07 1.23 17.63
N ASP A 28 -9.87 1.81 17.63
CA ASP A 28 -9.70 3.24 17.91
C ASP A 28 -10.30 4.12 16.82
N LEU A 29 -10.21 3.69 15.57
CA LEU A 29 -10.70 4.48 14.42
C LEU A 29 -12.20 4.28 14.18
N THR A 30 -12.75 3.10 14.42
CA THR A 30 -14.12 2.76 14.03
C THR A 30 -15.04 2.42 15.20
N ASN A 31 -14.48 2.31 16.40
CA ASN A 31 -15.17 1.83 17.59
C ASN A 31 -15.67 0.37 17.45
N PHE A 32 -15.21 -0.34 16.43
CA PHE A 32 -15.55 -1.75 16.21
C PHE A 32 -14.54 -2.65 16.92
N ASN A 33 -15.04 -3.54 17.77
CA ASN A 33 -14.19 -4.42 18.56
C ASN A 33 -14.05 -5.79 17.89
N ILE A 34 -12.83 -6.09 17.41
CA ILE A 34 -12.50 -7.39 16.82
C ILE A 34 -12.07 -8.33 17.95
N PRO A 35 -12.72 -9.49 18.13
CA PRO A 35 -12.32 -10.46 19.17
C PRO A 35 -10.84 -10.87 19.01
N ALA A 36 -10.17 -11.07 20.16
CA ALA A 36 -8.76 -11.46 20.17
C ALA A 36 -8.49 -12.78 19.45
N SER A 37 -9.48 -13.69 19.45
CA SER A 37 -9.39 -14.98 18.77
C SER A 37 -9.58 -14.90 17.25
N SER A 38 -10.11 -13.78 16.74
CA SER A 38 -10.35 -13.60 15.31
C SER A 38 -9.08 -13.19 14.59
N ASN A 39 -8.92 -13.68 13.36
CA ASN A 39 -7.84 -13.28 12.48
C ASN A 39 -8.32 -12.19 11.52
N ILE A 40 -7.41 -11.30 11.13
CA ILE A 40 -7.70 -10.24 10.17
C ILE A 40 -7.28 -10.71 8.78
N ASP A 41 -8.24 -10.78 7.86
CA ASP A 41 -7.93 -11.02 6.46
C ASP A 41 -7.64 -9.69 5.79
N ILE A 42 -6.35 -9.35 5.66
CA ILE A 42 -5.94 -8.07 5.09
C ILE A 42 -6.33 -7.92 3.62
N LYS A 43 -6.61 -9.03 2.94
CA LYS A 43 -7.11 -8.99 1.56
C LYS A 43 -8.47 -8.31 1.48
N LYS A 44 -9.22 -8.29 2.57
CA LYS A 44 -10.49 -7.58 2.70
C LYS A 44 -10.31 -6.12 3.13
N LEU A 45 -9.08 -5.70 3.40
CA LEU A 45 -8.73 -4.33 3.81
C LEU A 45 -7.74 -3.73 2.80
N PRO A 46 -8.18 -3.42 1.59
CA PRO A 46 -7.27 -2.99 0.53
C PRO A 46 -6.49 -1.73 0.85
N ALA A 47 -7.07 -0.79 1.60
CA ALA A 47 -6.37 0.41 2.04
C ALA A 47 -5.16 0.08 2.91
N ALA A 48 -5.34 -0.78 3.91
CA ALA A 48 -4.26 -1.21 4.80
C ALA A 48 -3.20 -2.01 4.05
N ARG A 49 -3.62 -2.89 3.17
CA ARG A 49 -2.72 -3.71 2.36
C ARG A 49 -1.85 -2.85 1.45
N MET A 50 -2.43 -1.85 0.80
CA MET A 50 -1.72 -0.93 -0.08
C MET A 50 -0.71 -0.06 0.69
N MET A 51 -1.14 0.44 1.85
CA MET A 51 -0.28 1.24 2.72
C MET A 51 0.94 0.44 3.18
N GLU A 52 0.73 -0.78 3.63
CA GLU A 52 1.82 -1.65 4.09
C GLU A 52 2.76 -2.04 2.95
N TYR A 53 2.22 -2.31 1.77
CA TYR A 53 3.04 -2.60 0.60
C TYR A 53 3.93 -1.41 0.24
N SER A 54 3.38 -0.21 0.23
CA SER A 54 4.13 1.01 -0.04
C SER A 54 5.25 1.22 0.98
N GLN A 55 4.95 1.02 2.25
CA GLN A 55 5.95 1.11 3.32
C GLN A 55 7.05 0.07 3.16
N PHE A 56 6.67 -1.17 2.86
CA PHE A 56 7.63 -2.25 2.64
C PHE A 56 8.60 -1.92 1.52
N MET A 57 8.10 -1.43 0.40
CA MET A 57 8.95 -1.08 -0.74
C MET A 57 9.95 0.03 -0.40
N ARG A 58 9.55 0.99 0.43
CA ARG A 58 10.44 2.08 0.82
C ARG A 58 11.48 1.66 1.84
N VAL A 59 11.10 0.86 2.84
CA VAL A 59 11.99 0.51 3.96
C VAL A 59 12.86 -0.70 3.62
N TYR A 60 12.27 -1.76 3.09
CA TYR A 60 12.96 -3.04 2.96
C TYR A 60 13.60 -3.25 1.59
N GLN A 61 12.92 -2.84 0.51
CA GLN A 61 13.45 -3.04 -0.84
C GLN A 61 14.59 -2.08 -1.18
N ILE A 62 14.52 -0.85 -0.68
CA ILE A 62 15.54 0.17 -0.97
C ILE A 62 16.41 0.44 0.24
N GLN A 63 16.14 -0.21 1.37
CA GLN A 63 16.86 0.01 2.63
C GLN A 63 16.89 1.49 3.02
N LYS A 64 15.78 2.17 2.79
CA LYS A 64 15.65 3.60 3.00
C LYS A 64 14.96 3.88 4.32
N THR A 65 15.53 4.78 5.13
CA THR A 65 14.85 5.30 6.32
C THR A 65 13.72 6.24 5.88
N LEU A 66 12.52 6.07 6.46
CA LEU A 66 11.39 6.92 6.14
C LEU A 66 11.62 8.36 6.61
N LYS A 67 11.48 9.30 5.70
CA LYS A 67 11.43 10.73 5.96
C LYS A 67 9.97 11.18 6.11
N PRO A 68 9.69 12.38 6.67
CA PRO A 68 8.30 12.86 6.79
C PRO A 68 7.51 12.83 5.49
N ASN A 69 8.11 13.21 4.37
CA ASN A 69 7.45 13.17 3.07
C ASN A 69 7.13 11.73 2.62
N ASP A 70 8.01 10.78 2.93
CA ASP A 70 7.78 9.37 2.63
C ASP A 70 6.59 8.82 3.43
N VAL A 71 6.45 9.25 4.68
CA VAL A 71 5.31 8.85 5.53
C VAL A 71 3.99 9.33 4.92
N MET A 72 3.97 10.58 4.43
CA MET A 72 2.78 11.11 3.75
C MET A 72 2.44 10.31 2.50
N ASP A 73 3.44 9.95 1.68
CA ASP A 73 3.23 9.14 0.49
C ASP A 73 2.68 7.74 0.84
N VAL A 74 3.18 7.14 1.91
CA VAL A 74 2.68 5.86 2.41
C VAL A 74 1.21 5.99 2.86
N LEU A 75 0.87 7.04 3.60
CA LEU A 75 -0.49 7.27 4.05
C LEU A 75 -1.46 7.53 2.88
N ILE A 76 -1.02 8.32 1.89
CA ILE A 76 -1.83 8.59 0.69
C ILE A 76 -2.10 7.32 -0.09
N SER A 77 -1.18 6.36 -0.08
CA SER A 77 -1.37 5.10 -0.81
C SER A 77 -2.60 4.31 -0.35
N CYS A 78 -3.12 4.57 0.84
CA CYS A 78 -4.32 3.89 1.32
C CYS A 78 -5.58 4.19 0.51
N ILE A 79 -5.62 5.33 -0.21
CA ILE A 79 -6.77 5.67 -1.06
C ILE A 79 -6.72 5.04 -2.45
N VAL A 80 -5.55 4.55 -2.86
CA VAL A 80 -5.31 4.06 -4.23
C VAL A 80 -6.30 2.98 -4.66
N PRO A 81 -6.71 2.02 -3.81
CA PRO A 81 -7.71 1.02 -4.21
C PRO A 81 -9.10 1.59 -4.53
N TYR A 82 -9.36 2.84 -4.19
CA TYR A 82 -10.69 3.44 -4.31
C TYR A 82 -10.76 4.55 -5.37
N VAL A 83 -9.69 4.75 -6.13
CA VAL A 83 -9.65 5.75 -7.21
C VAL A 83 -9.34 5.08 -8.54
N ASP A 84 -9.69 5.76 -9.62
CA ASP A 84 -9.47 5.23 -10.98
C ASP A 84 -8.07 5.56 -11.50
N ALA A 85 -7.49 6.66 -11.05
CA ALA A 85 -6.19 7.12 -11.51
C ALA A 85 -5.44 7.86 -10.41
N VAL A 86 -4.12 7.83 -10.49
CA VAL A 86 -3.24 8.60 -9.62
C VAL A 86 -2.19 9.34 -10.44
N ILE A 87 -1.83 10.52 -9.95
CA ILE A 87 -0.72 11.32 -10.47
C ILE A 87 0.30 11.45 -9.34
N THR A 88 1.53 11.02 -9.58
CA THR A 88 2.52 10.97 -8.51
C THR A 88 3.94 11.08 -9.05
N GLU A 89 4.91 11.23 -8.15
CA GLU A 89 6.32 11.28 -8.50
C GLU A 89 6.85 9.92 -8.94
N ASN A 90 8.04 9.92 -9.57
CA ASN A 90 8.61 8.73 -10.21
C ASN A 90 8.69 7.51 -9.29
N PHE A 91 9.18 7.70 -8.07
CA PHE A 91 9.36 6.58 -7.15
C PHE A 91 8.02 5.94 -6.77
N GLN A 92 7.05 6.76 -6.38
CA GLN A 92 5.73 6.26 -5.98
C GLN A 92 4.97 5.65 -7.16
N ALA A 93 5.14 6.20 -8.36
CA ALA A 93 4.58 5.61 -9.58
C ALA A 93 5.13 4.19 -9.80
N ASP A 94 6.42 3.97 -9.60
CA ASP A 94 7.03 2.64 -9.72
C ASP A 94 6.49 1.68 -8.66
N VAL A 95 6.30 2.15 -7.42
CA VAL A 95 5.68 1.34 -6.35
C VAL A 95 4.28 0.89 -6.78
N TYR A 96 3.45 1.79 -7.28
CA TYR A 96 2.10 1.46 -7.72
C TYR A 96 2.08 0.53 -8.94
N LYS A 97 3.00 0.71 -9.89
CA LYS A 97 3.11 -0.18 -11.05
C LYS A 97 3.46 -1.60 -10.64
N LYS A 98 4.35 -1.77 -9.68
CA LYS A 98 4.70 -3.08 -9.14
C LYS A 98 3.53 -3.69 -8.35
N ALA A 99 2.88 -2.88 -7.51
CA ALA A 99 1.72 -3.31 -6.73
C ALA A 99 0.56 -3.75 -7.64
N LYS A 100 0.34 -3.04 -8.74
CA LYS A 100 -0.71 -3.32 -9.72
C LYS A 100 -0.65 -4.74 -10.27
N LYS A 101 0.55 -5.31 -10.36
CA LYS A 101 0.77 -6.67 -10.89
C LYS A 101 0.36 -7.76 -9.90
N ILE A 102 0.29 -7.45 -8.61
CA ILE A 102 0.11 -8.45 -7.55
C ILE A 102 -1.09 -8.17 -6.65
N ILE A 103 -1.57 -6.94 -6.60
CA ILE A 103 -2.76 -6.56 -5.81
C ILE A 103 -3.92 -6.37 -6.78
N SER A 104 -4.83 -7.33 -6.81
CA SER A 104 -5.94 -7.36 -7.77
C SER A 104 -6.88 -6.15 -7.65
N GLN A 105 -7.02 -5.58 -6.45
CA GLN A 105 -7.88 -4.43 -6.21
C GLN A 105 -7.46 -3.17 -6.97
N ILE A 106 -6.19 -3.09 -7.42
CA ILE A 106 -5.70 -1.94 -8.18
C ILE A 106 -5.28 -2.27 -9.60
N ARG A 107 -5.66 -3.44 -10.11
CA ARG A 107 -5.23 -3.89 -11.45
C ARG A 107 -5.62 -2.94 -12.58
N ASP A 108 -6.73 -2.21 -12.43
CA ASP A 108 -7.24 -1.30 -13.46
C ASP A 108 -6.83 0.16 -13.20
N LEU A 109 -6.00 0.41 -12.19
CA LEU A 109 -5.54 1.75 -11.84
C LEU A 109 -4.68 2.35 -12.95
N GLU A 110 -5.00 3.57 -13.36
CA GLU A 110 -4.17 4.37 -14.26
C GLU A 110 -3.14 5.14 -13.45
N ILE A 111 -1.86 5.04 -13.84
CA ILE A 111 -0.75 5.65 -13.12
C ILE A 111 -0.03 6.62 -14.02
N TYR A 112 -0.02 7.89 -13.64
CA TYR A 112 0.64 8.97 -14.36
C TYR A 112 1.77 9.57 -13.53
N ARG A 113 2.91 9.83 -14.16
CA ARG A 113 4.00 10.56 -13.54
C ARG A 113 3.76 12.05 -13.71
N LEU A 114 4.04 12.80 -12.68
CA LEU A 114 3.86 14.25 -12.69
C LEU A 114 4.63 14.92 -13.82
N ARG A 115 5.87 14.48 -14.10
CA ARG A 115 6.69 15.02 -15.20
C ARG A 115 6.08 14.80 -16.58
N ASP A 116 5.41 13.65 -16.79
CA ASP A 116 4.79 13.33 -18.08
C ASP A 116 3.62 14.26 -18.36
N ILE A 117 2.88 14.64 -17.32
CA ILE A 117 1.78 15.59 -17.42
C ILE A 117 2.30 16.99 -17.74
N ARG A 118 3.36 17.42 -17.08
CA ARG A 118 3.99 18.73 -17.37
C ARG A 118 4.44 18.83 -18.83
N THR A 119 5.01 17.76 -19.37
CA THR A 119 5.44 17.71 -20.77
C THR A 119 4.26 17.85 -21.73
N ASN A 120 3.11 17.23 -21.39
CA ASN A 120 1.92 17.26 -22.24
C ASN A 120 1.16 18.59 -22.16
N LEU A 121 1.34 19.37 -21.09
CA LEU A 121 0.69 20.67 -20.92
C LEU A 121 1.42 21.81 -21.65
N ASN A 122 2.64 21.58 -22.07
CA ASN A 122 3.42 22.55 -22.85
C ASN A 122 3.35 22.19 -24.32
#